data_bbbdbf721f1003fa6e158cc31b925b61
#
_entry.id   bbbdbf721f1003fa6e158cc31b925b61
#
_cell.length_a   1.000
_cell.length_b   1.000
_cell.length_c   1.000
_cell.angle_alpha   90.00
_cell.angle_beta   90.00
_cell.angle_gamma   90.00
#
_symmetry.space_group_name_H-M   'P 1'
#
loop_
_entity.id
_entity.type
_entity.pdbx_description
1 polymer ?
#
loop_
_entity_poly.entity_id
_entity_poly.type
_entity_poly.pdbx_seq_one_letter_code
_entity_poly.pdbx_strand_id
1 'polypeptide(L)'
;MKTINDINFKGKRALIRVDFNVPLDKSFNVTDDNRIRATIPTLKKILDDGGSCILMSHLGRPKEGPEDKYSLKHTIKTTEQLLGRPVQFANDCIGEEATTKAANLKPGEVLLLENLRFYKQEEKGDVAFAEKLSKLGDIYVNDAFGTAHRAHASTTIVAQFFKEKAAGFVMAAEVDNAKKVLENAEKPFVAIMGGAKISDKILIIEKLLDKVNHLIIGGGMSYTFFKALGGNVGKSLVEEDKLDLAKELIQKAKAKGVELHLPIDSVIADKFDANANTEVAMNTSIKDGWMGLDIGPQAVEVFSKVIENSKTILWNGPMGVFEMEKFANGTKKVAEAVVKATSKGAFSLIGGGDSAAAVAQLGFSEKVSYVSTGGGALLEYFEGKTLPGVAALD
;
A
#
# COMPACT_ATOMS: atom_id res chain seq x y z
N MET A 1 5.17 19.29 6.77
CA MET A 1 5.85 18.07 7.30
C MET A 1 7.34 18.18 7.06
N LYS A 2 8.14 18.16 8.13
CA LYS A 2 9.60 18.08 8.03
C LYS A 2 10.05 16.67 7.65
N THR A 3 11.16 16.58 6.95
CA THR A 3 11.82 15.30 6.66
C THR A 3 13.13 15.21 7.44
N ILE A 4 13.72 14.03 7.46
CA ILE A 4 15.01 13.82 8.13
C ILE A 4 16.15 14.63 7.50
N ASN A 5 16.00 15.12 6.27
CA ASN A 5 16.96 16.03 5.65
C ASN A 5 16.98 17.42 6.33
N ASP A 6 15.91 17.79 7.02
CA ASP A 6 15.80 19.07 7.71
C ASP A 6 16.37 19.04 9.13
N ILE A 7 16.91 17.90 9.56
CA ILE A 7 17.41 17.68 10.92
C ILE A 7 18.86 17.19 10.88
N ASN A 8 19.68 17.72 11.79
CA ASN A 8 21.01 17.19 12.07
C ASN A 8 20.93 16.25 13.27
N PHE A 9 21.19 14.98 13.06
CA PHE A 9 21.09 13.95 14.09
C PHE A 9 22.38 13.77 14.93
N LYS A 10 23.40 14.59 14.73
CA LYS A 10 24.68 14.45 15.44
C LYS A 10 24.48 14.40 16.95
N GLY A 11 24.93 13.31 17.56
CA GLY A 11 24.81 13.08 19.00
C GLY A 11 23.38 12.84 19.49
N LYS A 12 22.42 12.63 18.59
CA LYS A 12 21.01 12.41 18.93
C LYS A 12 20.61 10.95 18.72
N ARG A 13 19.69 10.50 19.56
CA ARG A 13 19.07 9.18 19.44
C ARG A 13 17.74 9.35 18.73
N ALA A 14 17.63 8.81 17.53
CA ALA A 14 16.39 8.84 16.76
C ALA A 14 15.53 7.63 17.14
N LEU A 15 14.33 7.89 17.66
CA LEU A 15 13.31 6.86 17.87
C LEU A 15 12.49 6.76 16.58
N ILE A 16 12.64 5.65 15.86
CA ILE A 16 12.14 5.50 14.49
C ILE A 16 11.05 4.45 14.45
N ARG A 17 9.86 4.82 14.01
CA ARG A 17 8.81 3.85 13.68
C ARG A 17 9.05 3.33 12.26
N VAL A 18 9.50 2.11 12.17
CA VAL A 18 9.74 1.42 10.90
C VAL A 18 8.65 0.39 10.65
N ASP A 19 8.56 -0.10 9.43
CA ASP A 19 7.67 -1.21 9.07
C ASP A 19 8.50 -2.45 8.76
N PHE A 20 8.73 -3.25 9.81
CA PHE A 20 9.40 -4.54 9.72
C PHE A 20 8.41 -5.70 9.79
N ASN A 21 7.17 -5.45 9.44
CA ASN A 21 6.15 -6.50 9.31
C ASN A 21 6.38 -7.28 8.01
N VAL A 22 7.33 -8.19 8.05
CA VAL A 22 7.79 -8.98 6.91
C VAL A 22 7.38 -10.44 7.05
N PRO A 23 7.19 -11.16 5.93
CA PRO A 23 6.87 -12.58 5.99
C PRO A 23 8.07 -13.41 6.43
N LEU A 24 7.80 -14.41 7.26
CA LEU A 24 8.80 -15.36 7.74
C LEU A 24 8.41 -16.77 7.28
N ASP A 25 9.40 -17.60 6.98
CA ASP A 25 9.19 -19.02 6.73
C ASP A 25 9.04 -19.82 8.04
N LYS A 26 8.89 -21.14 7.94
CA LYS A 26 8.75 -22.00 9.11
C LYS A 26 9.98 -22.03 10.03
N SER A 27 11.16 -21.65 9.51
CA SER A 27 12.41 -21.54 10.24
C SER A 27 12.70 -20.11 10.68
N PHE A 28 11.70 -19.23 10.58
CA PHE A 28 11.78 -17.80 10.93
C PHE A 28 12.78 -16.99 10.09
N ASN A 29 13.05 -17.43 8.86
CA ASN A 29 13.83 -16.62 7.93
C ASN A 29 12.91 -15.63 7.21
N VAL A 30 13.41 -14.41 7.01
CA VAL A 30 12.70 -13.40 6.21
C VAL A 30 12.67 -13.85 4.76
N THR A 31 11.47 -14.00 4.18
CA THR A 31 11.28 -14.44 2.79
C THR A 31 11.11 -13.29 1.81
N ASP A 32 10.77 -12.10 2.31
CA ASP A 32 10.68 -10.86 1.52
C ASP A 32 11.21 -9.72 2.40
N ASP A 33 12.33 -9.13 2.01
CA ASP A 33 13.02 -8.09 2.76
C ASP A 33 12.74 -6.67 2.25
N ASN A 34 11.82 -6.49 1.31
CA ASN A 34 11.58 -5.20 0.65
C ASN A 34 11.30 -4.06 1.63
N ARG A 35 10.52 -4.30 2.67
CA ARG A 35 10.20 -3.28 3.67
C ARG A 35 11.42 -2.87 4.49
N ILE A 36 12.24 -3.83 4.87
CA ILE A 36 13.50 -3.55 5.59
C ILE A 36 14.45 -2.79 4.67
N ARG A 37 14.61 -3.28 3.45
CA ARG A 37 15.48 -2.65 2.43
C ARG A 37 15.09 -1.20 2.18
N ALA A 38 13.81 -0.91 2.09
CA ALA A 38 13.28 0.43 1.86
C ALA A 38 13.64 1.41 2.99
N THR A 39 13.80 0.92 4.21
CA THR A 39 14.11 1.72 5.40
C THR A 39 15.62 2.06 5.50
N ILE A 40 16.48 1.29 4.87
CA ILE A 40 17.93 1.42 5.00
C ILE A 40 18.45 2.85 4.69
N PRO A 41 17.99 3.54 3.64
CA PRO A 41 18.43 4.92 3.39
C PRO A 41 18.15 5.88 4.54
N THR A 42 17.01 5.75 5.20
CA THR A 42 16.66 6.54 6.40
C THR A 42 17.65 6.30 7.53
N LEU A 43 17.94 5.03 7.82
CA LEU A 43 18.89 4.66 8.88
C LEU A 43 20.29 5.18 8.57
N LYS A 44 20.75 5.00 7.34
CA LYS A 44 22.07 5.46 6.92
C LYS A 44 22.23 6.97 7.06
N LYS A 45 21.22 7.75 6.66
CA LYS A 45 21.25 9.21 6.81
C LYS A 45 21.46 9.62 8.26
N ILE A 46 20.71 9.02 9.18
CA ILE A 46 20.80 9.33 10.61
C ILE A 46 22.17 8.93 11.19
N LEU A 47 22.64 7.72 10.83
CA LEU A 47 23.94 7.23 11.30
C LEU A 47 25.10 8.04 10.72
N ASP A 48 25.03 8.42 9.46
CA ASP A 48 26.05 9.24 8.78
C ASP A 48 26.14 10.66 9.36
N ASP A 49 25.04 11.19 9.89
CA ASP A 49 25.06 12.47 10.62
C ASP A 49 25.77 12.35 11.99
N GLY A 50 26.05 11.15 12.45
CA GLY A 50 26.60 10.91 13.79
C GLY A 50 25.54 10.66 14.86
N GLY A 51 24.33 10.28 14.44
CA GLY A 51 23.25 9.85 15.33
C GLY A 51 23.24 8.35 15.59
N SER A 52 22.31 7.92 16.43
CA SER A 52 21.99 6.51 16.68
C SER A 52 20.51 6.24 16.38
N CYS A 53 20.20 4.98 16.11
CA CYS A 53 18.85 4.59 15.71
C CYS A 53 18.25 3.61 16.72
N ILE A 54 17.06 3.92 17.21
CA ILE A 54 16.24 3.03 18.04
C ILE A 54 15.00 2.69 17.21
N LEU A 55 14.91 1.43 16.77
CA LEU A 55 13.88 0.97 15.85
C LEU A 55 12.74 0.35 16.62
N MET A 56 11.52 0.76 16.31
CA MET A 56 10.30 0.15 16.83
C MET A 56 9.36 -0.21 15.68
N SER A 57 8.77 -1.39 15.74
CA SER A 57 7.86 -1.92 14.73
C SER A 57 6.90 -2.94 15.33
N HIS A 58 5.89 -3.28 14.56
CA HIS A 58 5.10 -4.49 14.81
C HIS A 58 5.50 -5.59 13.85
N LEU A 59 5.15 -6.82 14.18
CA LEU A 59 5.27 -8.00 13.32
C LEU A 59 4.04 -8.88 13.54
N GLY A 60 3.27 -9.13 12.48
CA GLY A 60 2.08 -9.95 12.54
C GLY A 60 0.97 -9.39 13.43
N ARG A 61 0.14 -10.29 13.92
CA ARG A 61 -1.03 -9.96 14.76
C ARG A 61 -1.07 -10.86 16.01
N PRO A 62 -0.16 -10.67 16.96
CA PRO A 62 -0.20 -11.42 18.21
C PRO A 62 -1.50 -11.10 18.97
N LYS A 63 -2.09 -12.12 19.58
CA LYS A 63 -3.38 -11.97 20.27
C LYS A 63 -3.24 -11.81 21.79
N GLU A 64 -2.27 -12.50 22.39
CA GLU A 64 -2.17 -12.63 23.85
C GLU A 64 -0.76 -12.39 24.39
N GLY A 65 -0.09 -11.35 23.90
CA GLY A 65 1.25 -11.00 24.39
C GLY A 65 2.37 -11.68 23.60
N PRO A 66 3.54 -11.84 24.22
CA PRO A 66 4.72 -12.34 23.51
C PRO A 66 4.56 -13.76 22.97
N GLU A 67 4.89 -13.92 21.69
CA GLU A 67 4.95 -15.21 20.99
C GLU A 67 6.21 -15.21 20.11
N ASP A 68 6.98 -16.29 20.15
CA ASP A 68 8.25 -16.37 19.44
C ASP A 68 8.12 -16.13 17.92
N LYS A 69 7.07 -16.65 17.31
CA LYS A 69 6.81 -16.47 15.86
C LYS A 69 6.60 -15.00 15.45
N TYR A 70 6.28 -14.14 16.39
CA TYR A 70 6.08 -12.69 16.17
C TYR A 70 7.20 -11.84 16.75
N SER A 71 8.31 -12.45 17.17
CA SER A 71 9.45 -11.70 17.69
C SER A 71 10.20 -11.02 16.56
N LEU A 72 10.50 -9.74 16.73
CA LEU A 72 11.33 -8.96 15.79
C LEU A 72 12.78 -9.41 15.76
N LYS A 73 13.23 -10.24 16.73
CA LYS A 73 14.59 -10.80 16.71
C LYS A 73 14.90 -11.53 15.41
N HIS A 74 13.87 -12.12 14.77
CA HIS A 74 14.02 -12.84 13.51
C HIS A 74 14.38 -11.94 12.32
N THR A 75 14.25 -10.63 12.46
CA THR A 75 14.60 -9.65 11.41
C THR A 75 16.02 -9.09 11.54
N ILE A 76 16.71 -9.39 12.65
CA ILE A 76 18.03 -8.81 12.97
C ILE A 76 19.06 -9.16 11.89
N LYS A 77 19.18 -10.44 11.55
CA LYS A 77 20.18 -10.91 10.58
C LYS A 77 20.02 -10.21 9.23
N THR A 78 18.80 -10.12 8.72
CA THR A 78 18.50 -9.43 7.47
C THR A 78 18.83 -7.95 7.56
N THR A 79 18.45 -7.30 8.66
CA THR A 79 18.74 -5.88 8.88
C THR A 79 20.24 -5.62 8.92
N GLU A 80 21.00 -6.45 9.64
CA GLU A 80 22.46 -6.34 9.71
C GLU A 80 23.11 -6.50 8.33
N GLN A 81 22.67 -7.48 7.56
CA GLN A 81 23.18 -7.72 6.20
C GLN A 81 22.93 -6.52 5.28
N LEU A 82 21.74 -5.94 5.34
CA LEU A 82 21.38 -4.81 4.48
C LEU A 82 22.03 -3.49 4.93
N LEU A 83 22.16 -3.30 6.23
CA LEU A 83 22.72 -2.07 6.81
C LEU A 83 24.26 -2.10 6.84
N GLY A 84 24.85 -3.29 6.92
CA GLY A 84 26.29 -3.46 7.06
C GLY A 84 26.83 -3.12 8.45
N ARG A 85 25.99 -3.18 9.49
CA ARG A 85 26.32 -2.88 10.88
C ARG A 85 25.65 -3.85 11.84
N PRO A 86 26.21 -4.08 13.03
CA PRO A 86 25.52 -4.83 14.06
C PRO A 86 24.25 -4.12 14.53
N VAL A 87 23.23 -4.91 14.90
CA VAL A 87 21.98 -4.42 15.46
C VAL A 87 21.79 -5.07 16.84
N GLN A 88 21.77 -4.23 17.87
CA GLN A 88 21.46 -4.68 19.23
C GLN A 88 19.96 -4.95 19.35
N PHE A 89 19.56 -5.81 20.28
CA PHE A 89 18.16 -6.13 20.50
C PHE A 89 17.78 -5.99 21.97
N ALA A 90 16.60 -5.41 22.22
CA ALA A 90 15.97 -5.39 23.54
C ALA A 90 14.76 -6.34 23.50
N ASN A 91 14.67 -7.26 24.46
CA ASN A 91 13.60 -8.26 24.53
C ASN A 91 12.23 -7.68 24.93
N ASP A 92 12.15 -6.39 25.11
CA ASP A 92 10.93 -5.64 25.37
C ASP A 92 11.04 -4.27 24.67
N CYS A 93 9.91 -3.68 24.31
CA CYS A 93 9.90 -2.34 23.72
C CYS A 93 9.83 -1.22 24.77
N ILE A 94 9.52 -1.55 25.99
CA ILE A 94 9.53 -0.66 27.16
C ILE A 94 10.20 -1.40 28.34
N GLY A 95 10.37 -0.69 29.44
CA GLY A 95 10.93 -1.29 30.67
C GLY A 95 12.43 -1.08 30.81
N GLU A 96 13.02 -1.72 31.82
CA GLU A 96 14.39 -1.47 32.23
C GLU A 96 15.43 -1.81 31.16
N GLU A 97 15.30 -2.96 30.50
CA GLU A 97 16.25 -3.38 29.45
C GLU A 97 16.27 -2.39 28.29
N ALA A 98 15.08 -2.03 27.77
CA ALA A 98 14.96 -1.07 26.67
C ALA A 98 15.52 0.31 27.08
N THR A 99 15.17 0.78 28.26
CA THR A 99 15.63 2.07 28.79
C THR A 99 17.16 2.11 28.94
N THR A 100 17.75 1.06 29.51
CA THR A 100 19.20 0.97 29.72
C THR A 100 19.95 0.89 28.41
N LYS A 101 19.52 0.03 27.49
CA LYS A 101 20.16 -0.11 26.17
C LYS A 101 20.06 1.18 25.33
N ALA A 102 18.90 1.82 25.37
CA ALA A 102 18.71 3.10 24.67
C ALA A 102 19.61 4.21 25.24
N ALA A 103 19.70 4.30 26.58
CA ALA A 103 20.54 5.30 27.25
C ALA A 103 22.04 5.11 26.96
N ASN A 104 22.48 3.86 26.80
CA ASN A 104 23.89 3.52 26.54
C ASN A 104 24.24 3.44 25.05
N LEU A 105 23.28 3.72 24.17
CA LEU A 105 23.50 3.64 22.72
C LEU A 105 24.42 4.77 22.27
N LYS A 106 25.47 4.41 21.54
CA LYS A 106 26.49 5.34 21.05
C LYS A 106 26.17 5.78 19.62
N PRO A 107 26.70 6.95 19.19
CA PRO A 107 26.61 7.34 17.78
C PRO A 107 27.07 6.22 16.85
N GLY A 108 26.30 5.98 15.79
CA GLY A 108 26.57 4.91 14.83
C GLY A 108 25.99 3.55 15.19
N GLU A 109 25.44 3.40 16.40
CA GLU A 109 24.85 2.15 16.85
C GLU A 109 23.32 2.11 16.57
N VAL A 110 22.81 0.87 16.46
CA VAL A 110 21.39 0.59 16.19
C VAL A 110 20.85 -0.36 17.23
N LEU A 111 19.69 -0.03 17.78
CA LEU A 111 18.92 -0.85 18.71
C LEU A 111 17.56 -1.17 18.13
N LEU A 112 17.20 -2.44 18.04
CA LEU A 112 15.86 -2.89 17.67
C LEU A 112 15.10 -3.29 18.95
N LEU A 113 13.91 -2.71 19.13
CA LEU A 113 13.03 -3.08 20.22
C LEU A 113 12.15 -4.26 19.81
N GLU A 114 11.63 -5.01 20.80
CA GLU A 114 10.71 -6.11 20.56
C GLU A 114 9.35 -5.59 20.08
N ASN A 115 8.57 -6.47 19.48
CA ASN A 115 7.28 -6.20 18.83
C ASN A 115 6.36 -5.37 19.72
N LEU A 116 6.01 -4.18 19.21
CA LEU A 116 5.10 -3.24 19.87
C LEU A 116 3.73 -3.85 20.19
N ARG A 117 3.24 -4.76 19.32
CA ARG A 117 1.92 -5.38 19.47
C ARG A 117 1.86 -6.50 20.49
N PHE A 118 2.97 -6.78 21.17
CA PHE A 118 2.92 -7.60 22.37
C PHE A 118 2.17 -6.88 23.51
N TYR A 119 1.97 -5.56 23.36
CA TYR A 119 1.15 -4.74 24.25
C TYR A 119 -0.13 -4.31 23.53
N LYS A 120 -1.28 -4.57 24.14
CA LYS A 120 -2.58 -4.11 23.64
C LYS A 120 -2.69 -2.59 23.57
N GLN A 121 -1.90 -1.90 24.38
CA GLN A 121 -1.82 -0.45 24.46
C GLN A 121 -1.34 0.19 23.15
N GLU A 122 -0.56 -0.53 22.35
CA GLU A 122 -0.09 -0.02 21.06
C GLU A 122 -1.27 0.32 20.13
N GLU A 123 -2.13 -0.66 19.86
CA GLU A 123 -3.26 -0.46 18.95
C GLU A 123 -4.36 0.43 19.54
N LYS A 124 -4.44 0.53 20.85
CA LYS A 124 -5.38 1.42 21.54
C LYS A 124 -4.95 2.88 21.54
N GLY A 125 -3.72 3.17 21.13
CA GLY A 125 -3.20 4.54 21.21
C GLY A 125 -3.05 5.04 22.65
N ASP A 126 -2.65 4.14 23.56
CA ASP A 126 -2.52 4.46 24.97
C ASP A 126 -1.44 5.52 25.22
N VAL A 127 -1.82 6.60 25.91
CA VAL A 127 -0.93 7.75 26.13
C VAL A 127 0.23 7.39 27.06
N ALA A 128 -0.02 6.65 28.14
CA ALA A 128 1.02 6.26 29.10
C ALA A 128 2.06 5.33 28.44
N PHE A 129 1.61 4.40 27.60
CA PHE A 129 2.50 3.54 26.83
C PHE A 129 3.36 4.34 25.83
N ALA A 130 2.73 5.27 25.12
CA ALA A 130 3.43 6.16 24.19
C ALA A 130 4.47 7.02 24.91
N GLU A 131 4.15 7.53 26.08
CA GLU A 131 5.09 8.31 26.91
C GLU A 131 6.33 7.48 27.28
N LYS A 132 6.14 6.22 27.67
CA LYS A 132 7.27 5.30 27.96
C LYS A 132 8.16 5.10 26.74
N LEU A 133 7.58 4.91 25.56
CA LEU A 133 8.32 4.83 24.30
C LEU A 133 9.11 6.13 24.04
N SER A 134 8.49 7.27 24.27
CA SER A 134 9.10 8.58 23.98
C SER A 134 10.36 8.86 24.75
N LYS A 135 10.50 8.27 25.93
CA LYS A 135 11.69 8.45 26.80
C LYS A 135 12.95 7.78 26.25
N LEU A 136 12.80 6.89 25.27
CA LEU A 136 13.93 6.15 24.70
C LEU A 136 14.76 6.98 23.72
N GLY A 137 14.21 8.03 23.11
CA GLY A 137 14.90 8.82 22.09
C GLY A 137 14.79 10.31 22.27
N ASP A 138 15.56 11.04 21.48
CA ASP A 138 15.62 12.50 21.49
C ASP A 138 14.80 13.14 20.37
N ILE A 139 14.69 12.45 19.24
CA ILE A 139 13.97 12.88 18.04
C ILE A 139 13.08 11.75 17.58
N TYR A 140 11.82 12.06 17.22
CA TYR A 140 10.90 11.07 16.66
C TYR A 140 10.93 11.09 15.13
N VAL A 141 11.06 9.91 14.53
CA VAL A 141 10.97 9.73 13.07
C VAL A 141 9.91 8.68 12.76
N ASN A 142 8.97 9.01 11.90
CA ASN A 142 8.03 8.02 11.36
C ASN A 142 8.41 7.68 9.92
N ASP A 143 8.72 6.42 9.69
CA ASP A 143 9.10 5.87 8.38
C ASP A 143 8.19 4.71 7.97
N ALA A 144 7.00 4.62 8.58
CA ALA A 144 6.03 3.55 8.40
C ALA A 144 4.70 4.08 7.87
N PHE A 145 4.65 4.41 6.57
CA PHE A 145 3.44 4.93 5.94
C PHE A 145 2.28 3.94 5.98
N GLY A 146 2.55 2.64 5.84
CA GLY A 146 1.50 1.61 5.82
C GLY A 146 0.63 1.56 7.07
N THR A 147 1.09 2.09 8.19
CA THR A 147 0.34 2.18 9.46
C THR A 147 -0.08 3.62 9.80
N ALA A 148 0.18 4.58 8.93
CA ALA A 148 -0.09 6.00 9.20
C ALA A 148 -1.58 6.35 9.30
N HIS A 149 -2.45 5.48 8.79
CA HIS A 149 -3.91 5.65 8.89
C HIS A 149 -4.49 5.22 10.25
N ARG A 150 -3.67 4.69 11.14
CA ARG A 150 -4.06 4.22 12.47
C ARG A 150 -3.46 5.11 13.56
N ALA A 151 -4.30 5.56 14.49
CA ALA A 151 -3.86 6.38 15.63
C ALA A 151 -3.29 5.48 16.74
N HIS A 152 -2.28 4.66 16.41
CA HIS A 152 -1.59 3.81 17.37
C HIS A 152 -0.60 4.60 18.22
N ALA A 153 -0.17 4.04 19.33
CA ALA A 153 0.75 4.70 20.24
C ALA A 153 2.07 5.08 19.53
N SER A 154 2.68 4.16 18.79
CA SER A 154 3.99 4.37 18.15
C SER A 154 3.93 5.18 16.86
N THR A 155 2.77 5.27 16.21
CA THR A 155 2.62 5.96 14.91
C THR A 155 2.10 7.39 15.07
N THR A 156 1.41 7.69 16.14
CA THR A 156 0.68 8.95 16.31
C THR A 156 0.90 9.58 17.68
N ILE A 157 0.51 8.86 18.74
CA ILE A 157 0.45 9.44 20.09
C ILE A 157 1.84 9.81 20.61
N VAL A 158 2.82 8.99 20.34
CA VAL A 158 4.22 9.21 20.77
C VAL A 158 4.78 10.55 20.28
N ALA A 159 4.34 11.02 19.13
CA ALA A 159 4.85 12.25 18.53
C ALA A 159 4.59 13.51 19.39
N GLN A 160 3.51 13.51 20.18
CA GLN A 160 3.18 14.63 21.06
C GLN A 160 4.23 14.90 22.15
N PHE A 161 5.06 13.92 22.45
CA PHE A 161 6.11 14.03 23.47
C PHE A 161 7.44 14.54 22.92
N PHE A 162 7.52 14.83 21.64
CA PHE A 162 8.75 15.27 20.97
C PHE A 162 8.61 16.68 20.42
N LYS A 163 9.63 17.50 20.66
CA LYS A 163 9.75 18.83 20.03
C LYS A 163 10.22 18.73 18.59
N GLU A 164 11.17 17.83 18.33
CA GLU A 164 11.67 17.55 17.00
C GLU A 164 11.14 16.21 16.50
N LYS A 165 10.51 16.25 15.36
CA LYS A 165 9.93 15.08 14.72
C LYS A 165 9.94 15.27 13.21
N ALA A 166 10.10 14.17 12.48
CA ALA A 166 10.21 14.20 11.02
C ALA A 166 9.74 12.92 10.38
N ALA A 167 9.45 13.01 9.09
CA ALA A 167 9.24 11.86 8.23
C ALA A 167 10.56 11.28 7.75
N GLY A 168 10.69 9.96 7.76
CA GLY A 168 11.76 9.28 7.06
C GLY A 168 11.54 9.31 5.54
N PHE A 169 12.47 8.76 4.78
CA PHE A 169 12.40 8.79 3.30
C PHE A 169 11.23 7.98 2.75
N VAL A 170 10.89 6.85 3.38
CA VAL A 170 9.73 6.03 2.95
C VAL A 170 8.45 6.82 3.10
N MET A 171 8.24 7.41 4.27
CA MET A 171 7.05 8.23 4.56
C MET A 171 6.98 9.43 3.61
N ALA A 172 8.07 10.15 3.43
CA ALA A 172 8.12 11.33 2.56
C ALA A 172 7.81 10.96 1.10
N ALA A 173 8.39 9.87 0.59
CA ALA A 173 8.15 9.42 -0.78
C ALA A 173 6.69 9.03 -1.01
N GLU A 174 6.08 8.30 -0.06
CA GLU A 174 4.67 7.91 -0.15
C GLU A 174 3.75 9.14 -0.21
N VAL A 175 3.96 10.09 0.69
CA VAL A 175 3.15 11.32 0.74
C VAL A 175 3.36 12.19 -0.50
N ASP A 176 4.61 12.39 -0.92
CA ASP A 176 4.92 13.23 -2.07
C ASP A 176 4.36 12.65 -3.37
N ASN A 177 4.48 11.33 -3.57
CA ASN A 177 3.93 10.68 -4.77
C ASN A 177 2.40 10.67 -4.77
N ALA A 178 1.77 10.47 -3.61
CA ALA A 178 0.32 10.57 -3.49
C ALA A 178 -0.20 11.98 -3.80
N LYS A 179 0.46 13.01 -3.28
CA LYS A 179 0.13 14.42 -3.59
C LYS A 179 0.28 14.75 -5.06
N LYS A 180 1.31 14.21 -5.70
CA LYS A 180 1.56 14.42 -7.13
C LYS A 180 0.38 13.96 -7.98
N VAL A 181 -0.25 12.86 -7.61
CA VAL A 181 -1.44 12.33 -8.29
C VAL A 181 -2.69 13.12 -7.91
N LEU A 182 -2.90 13.44 -6.64
CA LEU A 182 -4.13 14.10 -6.17
C LEU A 182 -4.20 15.60 -6.45
N GLU A 183 -3.08 16.29 -6.33
CA GLU A 183 -3.05 17.75 -6.34
C GLU A 183 -2.44 18.33 -7.61
N ASN A 184 -1.51 17.60 -8.23
CA ASN A 184 -0.70 18.10 -9.34
C ASN A 184 -0.69 17.16 -10.54
N ALA A 185 -1.80 16.43 -10.79
CA ALA A 185 -1.88 15.49 -11.90
C ALA A 185 -1.83 16.22 -13.26
N GLU A 186 -0.86 15.86 -14.09
CA GLU A 186 -0.83 16.29 -15.48
C GLU A 186 -1.90 15.50 -16.26
N LYS A 187 -2.68 16.20 -17.04
CA LYS A 187 -3.80 15.62 -17.80
C LYS A 187 -3.36 15.13 -19.20
N PRO A 188 -3.95 14.07 -19.76
CA PRO A 188 -5.08 13.31 -19.22
C PRO A 188 -4.68 12.44 -18.03
N PHE A 189 -5.54 12.38 -17.02
CA PHE A 189 -5.37 11.55 -15.84
C PHE A 189 -6.35 10.38 -15.91
N VAL A 190 -5.84 9.14 -15.85
CA VAL A 190 -6.63 7.92 -15.79
C VAL A 190 -6.45 7.23 -14.43
N ALA A 191 -7.58 6.87 -13.83
CA ALA A 191 -7.58 5.96 -12.67
C ALA A 191 -8.07 4.59 -13.14
N ILE A 192 -7.34 3.55 -12.75
CA ILE A 192 -7.65 2.15 -13.07
C ILE A 192 -8.01 1.47 -11.76
N MET A 193 -9.28 1.12 -11.61
CA MET A 193 -9.81 0.48 -10.39
C MET A 193 -10.24 -0.94 -10.73
N GLY A 194 -9.58 -1.89 -10.12
CA GLY A 194 -9.92 -3.30 -10.18
C GLY A 194 -10.28 -3.87 -8.82
N GLY A 195 -10.47 -5.18 -8.77
CA GLY A 195 -10.85 -5.88 -7.55
C GLY A 195 -12.25 -6.45 -7.60
N ALA A 196 -12.68 -7.06 -6.50
CA ALA A 196 -13.89 -7.88 -6.49
C ALA A 196 -15.19 -7.07 -6.25
N LYS A 197 -15.14 -6.02 -5.45
CA LYS A 197 -16.34 -5.37 -4.93
C LYS A 197 -16.31 -3.85 -5.06
N ILE A 198 -17.44 -3.27 -5.52
CA ILE A 198 -17.65 -1.81 -5.54
C ILE A 198 -17.60 -1.24 -4.13
N SER A 199 -18.21 -1.95 -3.16
CA SER A 199 -18.28 -1.51 -1.76
C SER A 199 -16.92 -1.20 -1.15
N ASP A 200 -15.86 -1.88 -1.61
CA ASP A 200 -14.49 -1.64 -1.13
C ASP A 200 -13.84 -0.40 -1.77
N LYS A 201 -14.39 0.11 -2.85
CA LYS A 201 -13.79 1.18 -3.67
C LYS A 201 -14.64 2.45 -3.79
N ILE A 202 -15.85 2.45 -3.24
CA ILE A 202 -16.82 3.53 -3.46
C ILE A 202 -16.28 4.91 -3.08
N LEU A 203 -15.66 5.05 -1.92
CA LEU A 203 -15.16 6.33 -1.44
C LEU A 203 -14.03 6.88 -2.31
N ILE A 204 -13.09 6.01 -2.72
CA ILE A 204 -12.01 6.42 -3.59
C ILE A 204 -12.52 6.76 -5.00
N ILE A 205 -13.47 5.99 -5.54
CA ILE A 205 -14.07 6.27 -6.86
C ILE A 205 -14.75 7.64 -6.84
N GLU A 206 -15.57 7.92 -5.83
CA GLU A 206 -16.26 9.20 -5.72
C GLU A 206 -15.30 10.39 -5.68
N LYS A 207 -14.19 10.28 -4.94
CA LYS A 207 -13.17 11.33 -4.87
C LYS A 207 -12.44 11.48 -6.19
N LEU A 208 -12.11 10.38 -6.86
CA LEU A 208 -11.39 10.40 -8.13
C LEU A 208 -12.22 10.99 -9.27
N LEU A 209 -13.56 10.86 -9.24
CA LEU A 209 -14.43 11.46 -10.24
C LEU A 209 -14.29 13.00 -10.34
N ASP A 210 -13.84 13.67 -9.28
CA ASP A 210 -13.55 15.10 -9.31
C ASP A 210 -12.18 15.45 -9.93
N LYS A 211 -11.35 14.44 -10.18
CA LYS A 211 -9.95 14.64 -10.56
C LYS A 211 -9.57 14.06 -11.91
N VAL A 212 -10.17 12.94 -12.29
CA VAL A 212 -9.74 12.18 -13.47
C VAL A 212 -10.46 12.60 -14.74
N ASN A 213 -9.83 12.34 -15.88
CA ASN A 213 -10.45 12.42 -17.21
C ASN A 213 -11.06 11.08 -17.60
N HIS A 214 -10.42 10.00 -17.16
CA HIS A 214 -10.83 8.63 -17.48
C HIS A 214 -10.85 7.79 -16.20
N LEU A 215 -11.88 6.96 -16.06
CA LEU A 215 -11.97 5.96 -15.00
C LEU A 215 -12.18 4.59 -15.66
N ILE A 216 -11.21 3.70 -15.47
CA ILE A 216 -11.28 2.32 -15.93
C ILE A 216 -11.72 1.45 -14.77
N ILE A 217 -12.77 0.67 -14.96
CA ILE A 217 -13.26 -0.31 -14.00
C ILE A 217 -12.99 -1.71 -14.54
N GLY A 218 -12.30 -2.53 -13.76
CA GLY A 218 -12.02 -3.92 -14.10
C GLY A 218 -12.26 -4.84 -12.91
N GLY A 219 -11.93 -6.11 -13.07
CA GLY A 219 -12.11 -7.10 -12.02
C GLY A 219 -13.57 -7.48 -11.78
N GLY A 220 -13.81 -8.20 -10.71
CA GLY A 220 -15.14 -8.73 -10.38
C GLY A 220 -16.21 -7.66 -10.17
N MET A 221 -15.83 -6.46 -9.72
CA MET A 221 -16.78 -5.38 -9.49
C MET A 221 -17.44 -4.87 -10.79
N SER A 222 -16.82 -5.09 -11.95
CA SER A 222 -17.39 -4.66 -13.24
C SER A 222 -18.72 -5.35 -13.54
N TYR A 223 -18.93 -6.57 -13.07
CA TYR A 223 -20.17 -7.31 -13.33
C TYR A 223 -21.38 -6.75 -12.59
N THR A 224 -21.16 -6.10 -11.46
CA THR A 224 -22.22 -5.34 -10.77
C THR A 224 -22.70 -4.18 -11.66
N PHE A 225 -21.79 -3.48 -12.33
CA PHE A 225 -22.15 -2.43 -13.29
C PHE A 225 -22.95 -2.99 -14.47
N PHE A 226 -22.50 -4.11 -15.07
CA PHE A 226 -23.20 -4.70 -16.20
C PHE A 226 -24.59 -5.22 -15.83
N LYS A 227 -24.75 -5.84 -14.68
CA LYS A 227 -26.07 -6.25 -14.19
C LYS A 227 -26.97 -5.06 -13.93
N ALA A 228 -26.45 -3.98 -13.35
CA ALA A 228 -27.18 -2.73 -13.15
C ALA A 228 -27.70 -2.16 -14.46
N LEU A 229 -26.95 -2.34 -15.55
CA LEU A 229 -27.34 -1.90 -16.91
C LEU A 229 -28.29 -2.88 -17.63
N GLY A 230 -28.72 -3.95 -16.97
CA GLY A 230 -29.65 -4.92 -17.52
C GLY A 230 -28.99 -6.10 -18.26
N GLY A 231 -27.67 -6.24 -18.18
CA GLY A 231 -26.94 -7.34 -18.81
C GLY A 231 -27.10 -8.66 -18.05
N ASN A 232 -26.91 -9.78 -18.77
CA ASN A 232 -26.83 -11.11 -18.19
C ASN A 232 -25.35 -11.44 -17.91
N VAL A 233 -25.01 -11.57 -16.64
CA VAL A 233 -23.62 -11.81 -16.20
C VAL A 233 -23.38 -13.23 -15.68
N GLY A 234 -24.34 -14.13 -15.87
CA GLY A 234 -24.24 -15.54 -15.45
C GLY A 234 -24.00 -15.68 -13.95
N LYS A 235 -23.03 -16.50 -13.58
CA LYS A 235 -22.60 -16.69 -12.18
C LYS A 235 -21.47 -15.73 -11.75
N SER A 236 -21.20 -14.69 -12.51
CA SER A 236 -20.19 -13.70 -12.15
C SER A 236 -20.49 -13.07 -10.79
N LEU A 237 -19.45 -12.62 -10.10
CA LEU A 237 -19.58 -11.94 -8.81
C LEU A 237 -20.40 -10.66 -8.97
N VAL A 238 -21.49 -10.52 -8.20
CA VAL A 238 -22.35 -9.35 -8.20
C VAL A 238 -22.71 -8.98 -6.77
N GLU A 239 -22.64 -7.71 -6.45
CA GLU A 239 -23.20 -7.15 -5.22
C GLU A 239 -24.64 -6.67 -5.51
N GLU A 240 -25.63 -7.55 -5.25
CA GLU A 240 -27.04 -7.30 -5.57
C GLU A 240 -27.59 -6.04 -4.87
N ASP A 241 -27.11 -5.71 -3.69
CA ASP A 241 -27.51 -4.52 -2.93
C ASP A 241 -26.80 -3.25 -3.40
N LYS A 242 -25.92 -3.32 -4.41
CA LYS A 242 -25.15 -2.19 -4.93
C LYS A 242 -25.48 -1.82 -6.38
N LEU A 243 -26.54 -2.42 -6.97
CA LEU A 243 -26.92 -2.12 -8.34
C LEU A 243 -27.31 -0.65 -8.55
N ASP A 244 -28.08 -0.08 -7.62
CA ASP A 244 -28.45 1.32 -7.68
C ASP A 244 -27.23 2.24 -7.53
N LEU A 245 -26.30 1.87 -6.66
CA LEU A 245 -25.04 2.60 -6.48
C LEU A 245 -24.22 2.60 -7.78
N ALA A 246 -24.14 1.46 -8.47
CA ALA A 246 -23.44 1.39 -9.76
C ALA A 246 -24.05 2.35 -10.79
N LYS A 247 -25.38 2.42 -10.86
CA LYS A 247 -26.09 3.37 -11.73
C LYS A 247 -25.79 4.83 -11.35
N GLU A 248 -25.75 5.14 -10.06
CA GLU A 248 -25.42 6.48 -9.57
C GLU A 248 -23.98 6.87 -9.96
N LEU A 249 -23.03 5.96 -9.87
CA LEU A 249 -21.64 6.22 -10.25
C LEU A 249 -21.51 6.50 -11.74
N ILE A 250 -22.24 5.76 -12.59
CA ILE A 250 -22.30 6.02 -14.04
C ILE A 250 -22.83 7.43 -14.31
N GLN A 251 -23.91 7.81 -13.64
CA GLN A 251 -24.51 9.15 -13.79
C GLN A 251 -23.57 10.26 -13.30
N LYS A 252 -22.91 10.06 -12.15
CA LYS A 252 -21.94 11.02 -11.60
C LYS A 252 -20.76 11.21 -12.53
N ALA A 253 -20.21 10.12 -13.09
CA ALA A 253 -19.13 10.20 -14.06
C ALA A 253 -19.53 11.05 -15.27
N LYS A 254 -20.69 10.78 -15.84
CA LYS A 254 -21.24 11.52 -16.97
C LYS A 254 -21.42 13.01 -16.63
N ALA A 255 -22.03 13.31 -15.48
CA ALA A 255 -22.27 14.69 -15.04
C ALA A 255 -20.97 15.48 -14.85
N LYS A 256 -19.89 14.83 -14.46
CA LYS A 256 -18.58 15.43 -14.24
C LYS A 256 -17.66 15.42 -15.48
N GLY A 257 -18.17 14.92 -16.61
CA GLY A 257 -17.39 14.84 -17.84
C GLY A 257 -16.28 13.79 -17.81
N VAL A 258 -16.37 12.81 -16.92
CA VAL A 258 -15.42 11.71 -16.84
C VAL A 258 -15.85 10.59 -17.78
N GLU A 259 -14.92 10.11 -18.61
CA GLU A 259 -15.16 8.93 -19.44
C GLU A 259 -14.99 7.68 -18.59
N LEU A 260 -16.10 6.97 -18.36
CA LEU A 260 -16.10 5.70 -17.65
C LEU A 260 -15.93 4.56 -18.66
N HIS A 261 -14.89 3.75 -18.48
CA HIS A 261 -14.57 2.61 -19.33
C HIS A 261 -14.84 1.31 -18.57
N LEU A 262 -15.92 0.63 -18.96
CA LEU A 262 -16.24 -0.72 -18.48
C LEU A 262 -15.72 -1.74 -19.48
N PRO A 263 -15.28 -2.94 -19.03
CA PRO A 263 -14.80 -3.97 -19.94
C PRO A 263 -15.99 -4.53 -20.73
N ILE A 264 -15.96 -4.38 -22.07
CA ILE A 264 -17.06 -4.84 -22.93
C ILE A 264 -17.12 -6.36 -23.05
N ASP A 265 -16.00 -7.06 -22.84
CA ASP A 265 -15.91 -8.50 -22.90
C ASP A 265 -15.10 -9.05 -21.73
N SER A 266 -15.25 -10.34 -21.51
CA SER A 266 -14.54 -11.09 -20.48
C SER A 266 -14.05 -12.42 -20.97
N VAL A 267 -12.97 -12.91 -20.33
CA VAL A 267 -12.65 -14.33 -20.34
C VAL A 267 -13.53 -14.97 -19.27
N ILE A 268 -14.43 -15.84 -19.71
CA ILE A 268 -15.40 -16.52 -18.84
C ILE A 268 -14.95 -17.96 -18.60
N ALA A 269 -15.34 -18.51 -17.46
CA ALA A 269 -15.03 -19.88 -17.05
C ALA A 269 -16.28 -20.62 -16.59
N ASP A 270 -16.31 -21.93 -16.77
CA ASP A 270 -17.40 -22.79 -16.30
C ASP A 270 -17.33 -23.06 -14.78
N LYS A 271 -16.20 -22.79 -14.17
CA LYS A 271 -15.98 -22.89 -12.71
C LYS A 271 -14.81 -22.01 -12.27
N PHE A 272 -14.76 -21.70 -10.99
CA PHE A 272 -13.64 -20.97 -10.40
C PHE A 272 -12.48 -21.93 -10.11
N ASP A 273 -11.68 -22.20 -11.14
CA ASP A 273 -10.58 -23.16 -11.08
C ASP A 273 -9.54 -22.83 -12.16
N ALA A 274 -8.25 -23.05 -11.83
CA ALA A 274 -7.15 -22.78 -12.75
C ALA A 274 -7.23 -23.62 -14.04
N ASN A 275 -7.89 -24.77 -13.98
CA ASN A 275 -8.07 -25.69 -15.10
C ASN A 275 -9.46 -25.62 -15.73
N ALA A 276 -10.25 -24.60 -15.40
CA ALA A 276 -11.59 -24.43 -15.98
C ALA A 276 -11.56 -24.31 -17.50
N ASN A 277 -12.66 -24.71 -18.14
CA ASN A 277 -12.87 -24.39 -19.54
C ASN A 277 -13.13 -22.89 -19.67
N THR A 278 -12.59 -22.26 -20.69
CA THR A 278 -12.68 -20.82 -20.88
C THR A 278 -13.22 -20.47 -22.26
N GLU A 279 -13.94 -19.37 -22.34
CA GLU A 279 -14.41 -18.74 -23.56
C GLU A 279 -14.31 -17.22 -23.42
N VAL A 280 -14.45 -16.51 -24.51
CA VAL A 280 -14.61 -15.05 -24.51
C VAL A 280 -16.09 -14.75 -24.73
N ALA A 281 -16.63 -13.86 -23.91
CA ALA A 281 -18.03 -13.44 -24.03
C ALA A 281 -18.17 -11.94 -23.81
N MET A 282 -19.20 -11.34 -24.44
CA MET A 282 -19.60 -9.98 -24.14
C MET A 282 -20.19 -9.92 -22.73
N ASN A 283 -19.90 -8.89 -21.97
CA ASN A 283 -20.36 -8.74 -20.59
C ASN A 283 -21.87 -8.48 -20.44
N THR A 284 -22.57 -8.26 -21.54
CA THR A 284 -24.03 -8.15 -21.58
C THR A 284 -24.71 -9.50 -21.74
N SER A 285 -23.97 -10.57 -22.09
CA SER A 285 -24.53 -11.87 -22.45
C SER A 285 -23.61 -13.03 -22.08
N ILE A 286 -23.19 -13.08 -20.81
CA ILE A 286 -22.48 -14.23 -20.24
C ILE A 286 -23.50 -15.34 -20.00
N LYS A 287 -23.24 -16.54 -20.55
CA LYS A 287 -24.18 -17.66 -20.45
C LYS A 287 -24.33 -18.19 -19.02
N ASP A 288 -25.52 -18.75 -18.75
CA ASP A 288 -25.85 -19.27 -17.45
C ASP A 288 -24.83 -20.35 -17.01
N GLY A 289 -24.48 -20.32 -15.72
CA GLY A 289 -23.51 -21.24 -15.14
C GLY A 289 -22.06 -20.87 -15.37
N TRP A 290 -21.78 -19.89 -16.20
CA TRP A 290 -20.42 -19.35 -16.42
C TRP A 290 -20.19 -18.05 -15.69
N MET A 291 -18.94 -17.74 -15.41
CA MET A 291 -18.53 -16.53 -14.67
C MET A 291 -17.36 -15.83 -15.36
N GLY A 292 -17.36 -14.52 -15.34
CA GLY A 292 -16.23 -13.75 -15.81
C GLY A 292 -15.11 -13.75 -14.78
N LEU A 293 -13.87 -14.03 -15.21
CA LEU A 293 -12.69 -14.11 -14.33
C LEU A 293 -11.52 -13.24 -14.79
N ASP A 294 -11.63 -12.62 -15.97
CA ASP A 294 -10.67 -11.63 -16.48
C ASP A 294 -11.36 -10.78 -17.54
N ILE A 295 -10.78 -9.59 -17.80
CA ILE A 295 -11.22 -8.77 -18.94
C ILE A 295 -10.84 -9.47 -20.24
N GLY A 296 -11.67 -9.28 -21.25
CA GLY A 296 -11.47 -9.89 -22.57
C GLY A 296 -10.54 -9.09 -23.48
N PRO A 297 -10.25 -9.61 -24.67
CA PRO A 297 -9.30 -8.99 -25.59
C PRO A 297 -9.76 -7.62 -26.13
N GLN A 298 -11.05 -7.40 -26.33
CA GLN A 298 -11.56 -6.09 -26.77
C GLN A 298 -11.42 -5.04 -25.65
N ALA A 299 -11.73 -5.42 -24.40
CA ALA A 299 -11.52 -4.55 -23.25
C ALA A 299 -10.03 -4.19 -23.09
N VAL A 300 -9.13 -5.15 -23.25
CA VAL A 300 -7.68 -4.92 -23.22
C VAL A 300 -7.27 -3.88 -24.24
N GLU A 301 -7.77 -3.97 -25.46
CA GLU A 301 -7.43 -3.03 -26.53
C GLU A 301 -7.88 -1.60 -26.19
N VAL A 302 -9.12 -1.44 -25.75
CA VAL A 302 -9.66 -0.12 -25.37
C VAL A 302 -8.91 0.46 -24.17
N PHE A 303 -8.71 -0.33 -23.12
CA PHE A 303 -8.02 0.11 -21.91
C PHE A 303 -6.58 0.51 -22.19
N SER A 304 -5.88 -0.30 -23.00
CA SER A 304 -4.49 -0.01 -23.36
C SER A 304 -4.35 1.33 -24.09
N LYS A 305 -5.25 1.65 -25.01
CA LYS A 305 -5.24 2.94 -25.73
C LYS A 305 -5.44 4.12 -24.78
N VAL A 306 -6.40 4.01 -23.86
CA VAL A 306 -6.67 5.06 -22.87
C VAL A 306 -5.43 5.27 -21.98
N ILE A 307 -4.85 4.19 -21.48
CA ILE A 307 -3.68 4.23 -20.58
C ILE A 307 -2.47 4.84 -21.30
N GLU A 308 -2.17 4.37 -22.50
CA GLU A 308 -1.01 4.83 -23.28
C GLU A 308 -1.07 6.32 -23.65
N ASN A 309 -2.25 6.90 -23.73
CA ASN A 309 -2.46 8.32 -24.05
C ASN A 309 -2.57 9.19 -22.81
N SER A 310 -2.43 8.64 -21.61
CA SER A 310 -2.53 9.38 -20.34
C SER A 310 -1.17 9.89 -19.89
N LYS A 311 -1.20 11.00 -19.14
CA LYS A 311 0.01 11.63 -18.54
C LYS A 311 0.15 11.31 -17.07
N THR A 312 -0.95 11.01 -16.39
CA THR A 312 -0.98 10.55 -15.00
C THR A 312 -1.83 9.29 -14.91
N ILE A 313 -1.30 8.29 -14.23
CA ILE A 313 -1.94 6.99 -14.07
C ILE A 313 -1.93 6.62 -12.59
N LEU A 314 -3.12 6.29 -12.07
CA LEU A 314 -3.27 5.66 -10.76
C LEU A 314 -3.89 4.28 -10.99
N TRP A 315 -3.22 3.23 -10.55
CA TRP A 315 -3.73 1.87 -10.68
C TRP A 315 -3.85 1.20 -9.32
N ASN A 316 -5.07 0.75 -8.99
CA ASN A 316 -5.37 0.02 -7.77
C ASN A 316 -6.34 -1.14 -8.06
N GLY A 317 -5.85 -2.35 -7.95
CA GLY A 317 -6.62 -3.58 -8.12
C GLY A 317 -6.45 -4.27 -9.46
N PRO A 318 -6.37 -5.60 -9.46
CA PRO A 318 -6.18 -6.38 -10.69
C PRO A 318 -7.44 -6.41 -11.56
N MET A 319 -7.24 -6.72 -12.85
CA MET A 319 -8.32 -6.81 -13.83
C MET A 319 -9.01 -8.16 -13.86
N GLY A 320 -8.42 -9.17 -13.27
CA GLY A 320 -8.93 -10.53 -13.21
C GLY A 320 -8.26 -11.32 -12.10
N VAL A 321 -8.52 -12.63 -12.06
CA VAL A 321 -7.93 -13.57 -11.10
C VAL A 321 -6.52 -13.92 -11.58
N PHE A 322 -5.61 -12.95 -11.48
CA PHE A 322 -4.27 -13.00 -12.10
C PHE A 322 -3.36 -14.09 -11.50
N GLU A 323 -3.69 -14.61 -10.33
CA GLU A 323 -2.99 -15.74 -9.70
C GLU A 323 -3.15 -17.02 -10.51
N MET A 324 -4.20 -17.13 -11.33
CA MET A 324 -4.43 -18.23 -12.25
C MET A 324 -4.01 -17.79 -13.65
N GLU A 325 -3.13 -18.56 -14.29
CA GLU A 325 -2.53 -18.19 -15.59
C GLU A 325 -3.57 -17.86 -16.68
N LYS A 326 -4.65 -18.64 -16.75
CA LYS A 326 -5.73 -18.43 -17.72
C LYS A 326 -6.45 -17.07 -17.58
N PHE A 327 -6.35 -16.45 -16.42
CA PHE A 327 -7.05 -15.22 -16.07
C PHE A 327 -6.09 -14.08 -15.72
N ALA A 328 -4.83 -14.19 -16.14
CA ALA A 328 -3.77 -13.23 -15.86
C ALA A 328 -3.51 -12.23 -17.01
N ASN A 329 -4.01 -12.52 -18.20
CA ASN A 329 -3.69 -11.73 -19.39
C ASN A 329 -4.15 -10.27 -19.29
N GLY A 330 -5.34 -10.03 -18.77
CA GLY A 330 -5.88 -8.67 -18.64
C GLY A 330 -5.02 -7.80 -17.74
N THR A 331 -4.64 -8.30 -16.58
CA THR A 331 -3.75 -7.60 -15.64
C THR A 331 -2.36 -7.38 -16.25
N LYS A 332 -1.82 -8.39 -16.94
CA LYS A 332 -0.53 -8.27 -17.62
C LYS A 332 -0.56 -7.18 -18.70
N LYS A 333 -1.59 -7.15 -19.54
CA LYS A 333 -1.71 -6.18 -20.62
C LYS A 333 -1.90 -4.75 -20.12
N VAL A 334 -2.66 -4.59 -19.04
CA VAL A 334 -2.79 -3.29 -18.38
C VAL A 334 -1.44 -2.85 -17.82
N ALA A 335 -0.69 -3.75 -17.18
CA ALA A 335 0.66 -3.43 -16.69
C ALA A 335 1.60 -3.02 -17.84
N GLU A 336 1.57 -3.73 -18.97
CA GLU A 336 2.36 -3.38 -20.16
C GLU A 336 2.00 -1.99 -20.68
N ALA A 337 0.72 -1.64 -20.73
CA ALA A 337 0.26 -0.32 -21.16
C ALA A 337 0.75 0.80 -20.21
N VAL A 338 0.70 0.54 -18.91
CA VAL A 338 1.23 1.47 -17.89
C VAL A 338 2.73 1.68 -18.07
N VAL A 339 3.49 0.61 -18.26
CA VAL A 339 4.94 0.69 -18.51
C VAL A 339 5.23 1.50 -19.78
N LYS A 340 4.47 1.26 -20.85
CA LYS A 340 4.64 1.99 -22.13
C LYS A 340 4.36 3.48 -21.97
N ALA A 341 3.28 3.85 -21.28
CA ALA A 341 2.96 5.25 -20.99
C ALA A 341 4.05 5.90 -20.15
N THR A 342 4.55 5.18 -19.13
CA THR A 342 5.64 5.66 -18.25
C THR A 342 6.91 5.91 -19.04
N SER A 343 7.26 5.03 -19.99
CA SER A 343 8.42 5.19 -20.85
C SER A 343 8.34 6.42 -21.76
N LYS A 344 7.13 6.92 -21.99
CA LYS A 344 6.86 8.13 -22.80
C LYS A 344 6.72 9.39 -21.93
N GLY A 345 6.99 9.29 -20.63
CA GLY A 345 6.98 10.43 -19.72
C GLY A 345 5.76 10.56 -18.81
N ALA A 346 4.81 9.61 -18.83
CA ALA A 346 3.69 9.62 -17.91
C ALA A 346 4.16 9.29 -16.48
N PHE A 347 3.47 9.84 -15.50
CA PHE A 347 3.66 9.48 -14.09
C PHE A 347 2.69 8.39 -13.70
N SER A 348 3.19 7.26 -13.23
CA SER A 348 2.38 6.10 -12.84
C SER A 348 2.59 5.74 -11.38
N LEU A 349 1.48 5.70 -10.62
CA LEU A 349 1.43 5.27 -9.23
C LEU A 349 0.63 3.98 -9.14
N ILE A 350 1.27 2.93 -8.63
CA ILE A 350 0.66 1.62 -8.40
C ILE A 350 0.38 1.49 -6.92
N GLY A 351 -0.88 1.25 -6.57
CA GLY A 351 -1.30 1.08 -5.17
C GLY A 351 -2.06 -0.21 -4.94
N GLY A 352 -1.94 -0.73 -3.71
CA GLY A 352 -2.57 -1.99 -3.31
C GLY A 352 -1.68 -3.22 -3.49
N GLY A 353 -1.84 -4.17 -2.57
CA GLY A 353 -0.99 -5.37 -2.53
C GLY A 353 -1.03 -6.21 -3.80
N ASP A 354 -2.22 -6.43 -4.34
CA ASP A 354 -2.39 -7.27 -5.53
C ASP A 354 -1.78 -6.63 -6.77
N SER A 355 -1.97 -5.33 -6.96
CA SER A 355 -1.39 -4.60 -8.10
C SER A 355 0.14 -4.55 -8.00
N ALA A 356 0.67 -4.30 -6.80
CA ALA A 356 2.10 -4.33 -6.55
C ALA A 356 2.70 -5.71 -6.81
N ALA A 357 2.01 -6.78 -6.37
CA ALA A 357 2.42 -8.15 -6.61
C ALA A 357 2.43 -8.49 -8.10
N ALA A 358 1.39 -8.10 -8.84
CA ALA A 358 1.30 -8.33 -10.28
C ALA A 358 2.46 -7.64 -11.02
N VAL A 359 2.73 -6.38 -10.70
CA VAL A 359 3.83 -5.61 -11.30
C VAL A 359 5.19 -6.24 -10.98
N ALA A 360 5.38 -6.71 -9.74
CA ALA A 360 6.62 -7.38 -9.32
C ALA A 360 6.83 -8.72 -10.03
N GLN A 361 5.78 -9.55 -10.16
CA GLN A 361 5.84 -10.83 -10.87
C GLN A 361 6.23 -10.66 -12.34
N LEU A 362 5.79 -9.58 -12.96
CA LEU A 362 6.10 -9.27 -14.36
C LEU A 362 7.49 -8.63 -14.55
N GLY A 363 8.18 -8.34 -13.45
CA GLY A 363 9.48 -7.65 -13.51
C GLY A 363 9.36 -6.17 -13.87
N PHE A 364 8.23 -5.52 -13.58
CA PHE A 364 7.95 -4.13 -13.98
C PHE A 364 8.07 -3.11 -12.85
N SER A 365 8.46 -3.52 -11.65
CA SER A 365 8.54 -2.60 -10.50
C SER A 365 9.41 -1.37 -10.76
N GLU A 366 10.52 -1.54 -11.48
CA GLU A 366 11.43 -0.45 -11.85
C GLU A 366 11.00 0.30 -13.13
N LYS A 367 9.95 -0.18 -13.80
CA LYS A 367 9.46 0.38 -15.08
C LYS A 367 8.23 1.27 -14.93
N VAL A 368 7.71 1.39 -13.73
CA VAL A 368 6.66 2.33 -13.34
C VAL A 368 7.25 3.42 -12.47
N SER A 369 6.55 4.54 -12.31
CA SER A 369 7.12 5.68 -11.57
C SER A 369 7.22 5.41 -10.09
N TYR A 370 6.21 4.80 -9.49
CA TYR A 370 6.21 4.50 -8.05
C TYR A 370 5.27 3.35 -7.73
N VAL A 371 5.76 2.39 -6.93
CA VAL A 371 4.95 1.31 -6.37
C VAL A 371 4.78 1.57 -4.88
N SER A 372 3.57 1.90 -4.46
CA SER A 372 3.29 2.17 -3.04
C SER A 372 3.26 0.87 -2.23
N THR A 373 3.86 0.92 -1.06
CA THR A 373 3.74 -0.13 -0.05
C THR A 373 2.70 0.21 1.02
N GLY A 374 2.01 1.35 0.85
CA GLY A 374 1.11 1.91 1.86
C GLY A 374 -0.22 1.19 2.04
N GLY A 375 -0.63 0.35 1.11
CA GLY A 375 -1.85 -0.44 1.23
C GLY A 375 -3.07 0.40 1.61
N GLY A 376 -3.69 0.07 2.75
CA GLY A 376 -4.87 0.78 3.25
C GLY A 376 -4.64 2.25 3.56
N ALA A 377 -3.45 2.63 3.98
CA ALA A 377 -3.12 4.03 4.25
C ALA A 377 -3.18 4.88 2.98
N LEU A 378 -2.64 4.36 1.87
CA LEU A 378 -2.73 5.04 0.58
C LEU A 378 -4.18 5.20 0.13
N LEU A 379 -4.98 4.15 0.24
CA LEU A 379 -6.40 4.21 -0.12
C LEU A 379 -7.15 5.26 0.71
N GLU A 380 -6.96 5.30 2.01
CA GLU A 380 -7.58 6.30 2.87
C GLU A 380 -7.12 7.72 2.54
N TYR A 381 -5.86 7.89 2.15
CA TYR A 381 -5.37 9.17 1.67
C TYR A 381 -6.12 9.62 0.41
N PHE A 382 -6.31 8.72 -0.55
CA PHE A 382 -7.07 9.01 -1.78
C PHE A 382 -8.57 9.22 -1.51
N GLU A 383 -9.11 8.67 -0.45
CA GLU A 383 -10.48 8.92 0.01
C GLU A 383 -10.64 10.32 0.64
N GLY A 384 -9.56 11.07 0.78
CA GLY A 384 -9.55 12.41 1.36
C GLY A 384 -9.47 12.45 2.87
N LYS A 385 -9.17 11.32 3.51
CA LYS A 385 -9.03 11.25 4.96
C LYS A 385 -7.67 11.80 5.41
N THR A 386 -7.68 12.46 6.57
CA THR A 386 -6.44 12.84 7.24
C THR A 386 -5.82 11.59 7.87
N LEU A 387 -4.55 11.33 7.56
CA LEU A 387 -3.82 10.20 8.16
C LEU A 387 -3.20 10.64 9.49
N PRO A 388 -3.59 10.03 10.62
CA PRO A 388 -3.11 10.46 11.93
C PRO A 388 -1.59 10.43 12.07
N GLY A 389 -0.93 9.40 11.52
CA GLY A 389 0.53 9.27 11.57
C GLY A 389 1.29 10.30 10.73
N VAL A 390 0.64 10.86 9.72
CA VAL A 390 1.22 11.96 8.92
C VAL A 390 0.97 13.30 9.64
N ALA A 391 -0.27 13.54 10.07
CA ALA A 391 -0.65 14.77 10.76
C ALA A 391 0.15 14.99 12.05
N ALA A 392 0.51 13.93 12.75
CA ALA A 392 1.30 13.99 13.98
C ALA A 392 2.73 14.53 13.77
N LEU A 393 3.21 14.57 12.52
CA LEU A 393 4.53 15.08 12.18
C LEU A 393 4.57 16.60 11.92
N ASP A 394 3.43 17.26 11.90
CA ASP A 394 3.32 18.72 11.66
C ASP A 394 3.62 19.57 12.91
#